data_9768880701347a5860a5d75818b7fd8c
#
_entry.id   9768880701347a5860a5d75818b7fd8c
#
_cell.length_a   1.000
_cell.length_b   1.000
_cell.length_c   1.000
_cell.angle_alpha   90.00
_cell.angle_beta   90.00
_cell.angle_gamma   90.00
#
_symmetry.space_group_name_H-M   'P 1'
#
loop_
_entity.id
_entity.type
_entity.pdbx_description
1 polymer ?
#
loop_
_entity_poly.entity_id
_entity_poly.type
_entity_poly.pdbx_seq_one_letter_code
_entity_poly.pdbx_strand_id
1 'polypeptide(L)'
;MVLYQSTNGYCYNSDTHFLYNFIVENLKKYKNIKGELLDIGSGSGILGLLVAKNFEKIKLNQCEIQKMFQFFSSKNSKTNKIDSILYEGSFEEIDFDKRFDICVSNPPFYHNDVIKSDNECLKIARYNDSLPLEIFIKKTSTILNSEGKFFFCYDVKQINEILILLNKYKFNLEALQFVHPKDSKD
;
A
#
# COMPACT_ATOMS: atom_id res chain seq x y z
N MET A 1 -7.62 -6.91 -16.44
CA MET A 1 -7.08 -5.58 -16.15
C MET A 1 -5.84 -5.34 -17.01
N VAL A 2 -5.68 -4.14 -17.56
CA VAL A 2 -4.49 -3.71 -18.32
C VAL A 2 -3.67 -2.80 -17.41
N LEU A 3 -2.35 -3.01 -17.34
CA LEU A 3 -1.47 -2.24 -16.48
C LEU A 3 -0.29 -1.68 -17.28
N TYR A 4 -0.08 -0.39 -17.20
CA TYR A 4 1.10 0.31 -17.68
C TYR A 4 2.10 0.47 -16.54
N GLN A 5 3.37 0.16 -16.80
CA GLN A 5 4.47 0.30 -15.84
C GLN A 5 5.69 0.89 -16.54
N SER A 6 6.61 1.43 -15.75
CA SER A 6 7.90 1.85 -16.25
C SER A 6 8.75 0.64 -16.66
N THR A 7 9.46 0.75 -17.79
CA THR A 7 10.46 -0.25 -18.20
C THR A 7 11.73 -0.19 -17.35
N ASN A 8 12.03 0.97 -16.76
CA ASN A 8 13.26 1.24 -16.03
C ASN A 8 13.04 1.59 -14.55
N GLY A 9 11.80 1.43 -14.04
CA GLY A 9 11.42 1.76 -12.67
C GLY A 9 11.04 0.53 -11.84
N TYR A 10 10.55 0.80 -10.63
CA TYR A 10 9.96 -0.25 -9.80
C TYR A 10 8.72 -0.84 -10.48
N CYS A 11 8.71 -2.15 -10.61
CA CYS A 11 7.52 -2.92 -11.03
C CYS A 11 6.96 -3.63 -9.80
N TYR A 12 5.64 -3.82 -9.76
CA TYR A 12 5.03 -4.63 -8.71
C TYR A 12 5.58 -6.06 -8.75
N ASN A 13 5.66 -6.68 -7.61
CA ASN A 13 6.23 -8.01 -7.40
C ASN A 13 5.18 -8.98 -6.82
N SER A 14 5.62 -10.17 -6.45
CA SER A 14 4.79 -11.20 -5.81
C SER A 14 4.12 -10.70 -4.52
N ASP A 15 4.79 -9.82 -3.77
CA ASP A 15 4.29 -9.33 -2.48
C ASP A 15 2.97 -8.57 -2.64
N THR A 16 2.83 -7.80 -3.73
CA THR A 16 1.56 -7.14 -4.09
C THR A 16 0.44 -8.15 -4.29
N HIS A 17 0.71 -9.30 -4.92
CA HIS A 17 -0.31 -10.33 -5.13
C HIS A 17 -0.66 -11.07 -3.83
N PHE A 18 0.32 -11.38 -2.99
CA PHE A 18 0.07 -11.98 -1.68
C PHE A 18 -0.76 -11.04 -0.81
N LEU A 19 -0.39 -9.75 -0.76
CA LEU A 19 -1.14 -8.74 -0.03
C LEU A 19 -2.57 -8.60 -0.57
N TYR A 20 -2.75 -8.52 -1.88
CA TYR A 20 -4.08 -8.46 -2.48
C TYR A 20 -4.96 -9.66 -2.08
N ASN A 21 -4.44 -10.88 -2.16
CA ASN A 21 -5.19 -12.08 -1.77
C ASN A 21 -5.55 -12.04 -0.28
N PHE A 22 -4.61 -11.65 0.57
CA PHE A 22 -4.84 -11.48 2.01
C PHE A 22 -5.93 -10.45 2.30
N ILE A 23 -5.92 -9.30 1.62
CA ILE A 23 -6.96 -8.27 1.73
C ILE A 23 -8.32 -8.84 1.33
N VAL A 24 -8.40 -9.49 0.19
CA VAL A 24 -9.68 -10.04 -0.33
C VAL A 24 -10.24 -11.09 0.62
N GLU A 25 -9.44 -12.02 1.12
CA GLU A 25 -9.87 -13.06 2.05
C GLU A 25 -10.39 -12.47 3.37
N ASN A 26 -9.73 -11.43 3.88
CA ASN A 26 -10.15 -10.81 5.12
C ASN A 26 -11.37 -9.89 4.93
N LEU A 27 -11.45 -9.13 3.86
CA LEU A 27 -12.61 -8.29 3.58
C LEU A 27 -13.88 -9.09 3.28
N LYS A 28 -13.79 -10.24 2.61
CA LYS A 28 -14.94 -11.11 2.33
C LYS A 28 -15.67 -11.63 3.59
N LYS A 29 -15.04 -11.55 4.75
CA LYS A 29 -15.67 -11.89 6.04
C LYS A 29 -16.76 -10.88 6.43
N TYR A 30 -16.74 -9.69 5.86
CA TYR A 30 -17.70 -8.62 6.14
C TYR A 30 -18.75 -8.53 5.05
N LYS A 31 -20.01 -8.25 5.45
CA LYS A 31 -21.12 -8.01 4.52
C LYS A 31 -21.03 -6.57 4.00
N ASN A 32 -21.27 -6.38 2.69
CA ASN A 32 -21.38 -5.04 2.08
C ASN A 32 -20.11 -4.16 2.21
N ILE A 33 -18.98 -4.63 1.74
CA ILE A 33 -17.75 -3.84 1.67
C ILE A 33 -17.99 -2.63 0.77
N LYS A 34 -17.84 -1.43 1.34
CA LYS A 34 -18.05 -0.13 0.69
C LYS A 34 -17.25 0.95 1.42
N GLY A 35 -17.17 2.13 0.83
CA GLY A 35 -16.56 3.30 1.46
C GLY A 35 -15.27 3.72 0.78
N GLU A 36 -14.51 4.55 1.45
CA GLU A 36 -13.29 5.16 0.94
C GLU A 36 -12.10 4.25 1.19
N LEU A 37 -11.39 3.83 0.12
CA LEU A 37 -10.13 3.10 0.18
C LEU A 37 -8.99 4.06 -0.14
N LEU A 38 -7.93 4.07 0.66
CA LEU A 38 -6.67 4.73 0.35
C LEU A 38 -5.57 3.70 0.08
N ASP A 39 -4.95 3.76 -1.10
CA ASP A 39 -3.73 3.04 -1.46
C ASP A 39 -2.53 3.96 -1.22
N ILE A 40 -1.78 3.71 -0.14
CA ILE A 40 -0.67 4.54 0.33
C ILE A 40 0.62 4.10 -0.36
N GLY A 41 1.28 5.04 -1.07
CA GLY A 41 2.44 4.71 -1.89
C GLY A 41 2.03 3.82 -3.07
N SER A 42 1.00 4.25 -3.79
CA SER A 42 0.29 3.40 -4.76
C SER A 42 1.15 2.91 -5.93
N GLY A 43 2.29 3.54 -6.18
CA GLY A 43 3.13 3.23 -7.33
C GLY A 43 2.33 3.31 -8.64
N SER A 44 2.30 2.23 -9.40
CA SER A 44 1.47 2.14 -10.62
C SER A 44 -0.04 1.96 -10.35
N GLY A 45 -0.46 1.95 -9.09
CA GLY A 45 -1.86 1.84 -8.67
C GLY A 45 -2.42 0.42 -8.63
N ILE A 46 -1.58 -0.60 -8.84
CA ILE A 46 -2.06 -1.99 -9.04
C ILE A 46 -2.86 -2.52 -7.84
N LEU A 47 -2.39 -2.29 -6.60
CA LEU A 47 -3.02 -2.84 -5.41
C LEU A 47 -4.43 -2.26 -5.22
N GLY A 48 -4.54 -0.93 -5.17
CA GLY A 48 -5.82 -0.24 -5.03
C GLY A 48 -6.79 -0.56 -6.17
N LEU A 49 -6.32 -0.61 -7.42
CA LEU A 49 -7.13 -0.96 -8.58
C LEU A 49 -7.69 -2.40 -8.50
N LEU A 50 -6.87 -3.37 -8.07
CA LEU A 50 -7.33 -4.75 -7.89
C LEU A 50 -8.40 -4.86 -6.79
N VAL A 51 -8.20 -4.17 -5.67
CA VAL A 51 -9.17 -4.15 -4.56
C VAL A 51 -10.48 -3.48 -5.01
N ALA A 52 -10.41 -2.29 -5.63
CA ALA A 52 -11.58 -1.57 -6.10
C ALA A 52 -12.36 -2.36 -7.18
N LYS A 53 -11.65 -3.06 -8.08
CA LYS A 53 -12.29 -3.92 -9.08
C LYS A 53 -13.02 -5.10 -8.45
N ASN A 54 -12.51 -5.65 -7.36
CA ASN A 54 -13.13 -6.80 -6.66
C ASN A 54 -14.32 -6.39 -5.79
N PHE A 55 -14.34 -5.13 -5.32
CA PHE A 55 -15.37 -4.58 -4.46
C PHE A 55 -15.92 -3.28 -5.06
N GLU A 56 -16.89 -3.39 -5.96
CA GLU A 56 -17.41 -2.29 -6.80
C GLU A 56 -17.98 -1.08 -6.03
N LYS A 57 -18.30 -1.24 -4.74
CA LYS A 57 -18.81 -0.16 -3.91
C LYS A 57 -17.71 0.63 -3.18
N ILE A 58 -16.45 0.25 -3.39
CA ILE A 58 -15.29 0.98 -2.89
C ILE A 58 -15.00 2.17 -3.81
N LYS A 59 -14.74 3.33 -3.20
CA LYS A 59 -14.22 4.51 -3.86
C LYS A 59 -12.71 4.55 -3.67
N LEU A 60 -11.97 4.47 -4.76
CA LEU A 60 -10.51 4.41 -4.74
C LEU A 60 -9.90 5.79 -4.59
N ASN A 61 -9.01 5.92 -3.61
CA ASN A 61 -8.09 7.03 -3.47
C ASN A 61 -6.67 6.48 -3.48
N GLN A 62 -5.75 7.20 -4.07
CA GLN A 62 -4.36 6.81 -4.23
C GLN A 62 -3.46 7.94 -3.75
N CYS A 63 -2.34 7.64 -3.10
CA CYS A 63 -1.35 8.61 -2.68
C CYS A 63 0.02 8.18 -3.21
N GLU A 64 0.70 9.08 -3.94
CA GLU A 64 1.98 8.77 -4.55
C GLU A 64 2.88 10.01 -4.62
N ILE A 65 4.15 9.87 -4.21
CA ILE A 65 5.13 10.96 -4.18
C ILE A 65 5.82 11.16 -5.53
N GLN A 66 6.05 10.07 -6.29
CA GLN A 66 6.85 10.12 -7.51
C GLN A 66 5.98 10.48 -8.73
N LYS A 67 6.28 11.60 -9.40
CA LYS A 67 5.53 12.08 -10.59
C LYS A 67 5.37 11.02 -11.68
N MET A 68 6.38 10.21 -11.91
CA MET A 68 6.31 9.13 -12.89
C MET A 68 5.22 8.11 -12.52
N PHE A 69 5.14 7.70 -11.27
CA PHE A 69 4.13 6.75 -10.82
C PHE A 69 2.74 7.37 -10.70
N GLN A 70 2.64 8.66 -10.36
CA GLN A 70 1.38 9.43 -10.44
C GLN A 70 0.77 9.34 -11.85
N PHE A 71 1.61 9.51 -12.89
CA PHE A 71 1.17 9.34 -14.28
C PHE A 71 0.66 7.92 -14.56
N PHE A 72 1.41 6.87 -14.14
CA PHE A 72 0.97 5.49 -14.36
C PHE A 72 -0.28 5.16 -13.58
N SER A 73 -0.39 5.57 -12.31
CA SER A 73 -1.56 5.39 -11.48
C SER A 73 -2.82 5.97 -12.15
N SER A 74 -2.78 7.24 -12.56
CA SER A 74 -3.87 7.89 -13.29
C SER A 74 -4.20 7.21 -14.62
N LYS A 75 -3.18 6.84 -15.40
CA LYS A 75 -3.36 6.16 -16.68
C LYS A 75 -4.02 4.79 -16.49
N ASN A 76 -3.59 4.03 -15.49
CA ASN A 76 -4.12 2.71 -15.20
C ASN A 76 -5.56 2.75 -14.71
N SER A 77 -5.91 3.73 -13.86
CA SER A 77 -7.29 3.98 -13.42
C SER A 77 -8.20 4.23 -14.62
N LYS A 78 -7.83 5.18 -15.48
CA LYS A 78 -8.59 5.52 -16.69
C LYS A 78 -8.73 4.34 -17.66
N THR A 79 -7.63 3.60 -17.91
CA THR A 79 -7.64 2.45 -18.81
C THR A 79 -8.57 1.34 -18.34
N ASN A 80 -8.63 1.12 -17.04
CA ASN A 80 -9.48 0.08 -16.44
C ASN A 80 -10.90 0.58 -16.07
N LYS A 81 -11.23 1.84 -16.37
CA LYS A 81 -12.52 2.48 -16.06
C LYS A 81 -12.88 2.40 -14.57
N ILE A 82 -11.87 2.62 -13.72
CA ILE A 82 -12.02 2.71 -12.28
C ILE A 82 -11.76 4.15 -11.89
N ASP A 83 -12.78 4.82 -11.38
CA ASP A 83 -12.65 6.19 -10.91
C ASP A 83 -11.77 6.20 -9.66
N SER A 84 -10.79 7.12 -9.62
CA SER A 84 -9.91 7.28 -8.49
C SER A 84 -9.53 8.75 -8.27
N ILE A 85 -9.35 9.13 -7.02
CA ILE A 85 -8.75 10.40 -6.64
C ILE A 85 -7.27 10.14 -6.37
N LEU A 86 -6.39 10.92 -6.99
CA LEU A 86 -4.96 10.85 -6.78
C LEU A 86 -4.51 12.06 -5.93
N TYR A 87 -3.95 11.78 -4.76
CA TYR A 87 -3.24 12.73 -3.92
C TYR A 87 -1.76 12.69 -4.28
N GLU A 88 -1.27 13.78 -4.86
CA GLU A 88 0.12 13.91 -5.34
C GLU A 88 1.00 14.48 -4.24
N GLY A 89 2.00 13.74 -3.79
CA GLY A 89 2.95 14.16 -2.78
C GLY A 89 3.33 13.10 -1.75
N SER A 90 4.11 13.51 -0.76
CA SER A 90 4.48 12.65 0.35
C SER A 90 3.28 12.31 1.22
N PHE A 91 3.07 11.04 1.53
CA PHE A 91 2.03 10.62 2.45
C PHE A 91 2.11 11.35 3.80
N GLU A 92 3.31 11.64 4.28
CA GLU A 92 3.54 12.37 5.52
C GLU A 92 2.98 13.80 5.47
N GLU A 93 3.11 14.48 4.33
CA GLU A 93 2.81 15.92 4.19
C GLU A 93 1.37 16.20 3.74
N ILE A 94 0.74 15.23 3.03
CA ILE A 94 -0.61 15.44 2.50
C ILE A 94 -1.61 15.64 3.65
N ASP A 95 -2.36 16.72 3.59
CA ASP A 95 -3.54 16.94 4.43
C ASP A 95 -4.78 16.38 3.72
N PHE A 96 -5.28 15.25 4.22
CA PHE A 96 -6.44 14.58 3.61
C PHE A 96 -7.72 15.27 4.11
N ASP A 97 -8.59 15.61 3.16
CA ASP A 97 -9.88 16.26 3.39
C ASP A 97 -10.97 15.33 3.95
N LYS A 98 -10.65 14.04 4.10
CA LYS A 98 -11.55 12.98 4.57
C LYS A 98 -10.81 11.91 5.38
N ARG A 99 -11.59 11.03 5.98
CA ARG A 99 -11.10 9.77 6.55
C ARG A 99 -11.43 8.59 5.64
N PHE A 100 -10.71 7.49 5.84
CA PHE A 100 -10.81 6.30 5.02
C PHE A 100 -11.35 5.10 5.82
N ASP A 101 -12.12 4.25 5.16
CA ASP A 101 -12.64 3.02 5.75
C ASP A 101 -11.64 1.88 5.63
N ILE A 102 -10.81 1.94 4.58
CA ILE A 102 -9.77 0.95 4.32
C ILE A 102 -8.51 1.69 3.88
N CYS A 103 -7.39 1.37 4.51
CA CYS A 103 -6.06 1.77 4.04
C CYS A 103 -5.29 0.52 3.64
N VAL A 104 -4.64 0.56 2.46
CA VAL A 104 -3.78 -0.51 1.99
C VAL A 104 -2.41 0.07 1.62
N SER A 105 -1.34 -0.72 1.78
CA SER A 105 -0.02 -0.30 1.35
C SER A 105 0.92 -1.49 1.17
N ASN A 106 1.72 -1.44 0.13
CA ASN A 106 2.94 -2.22 0.01
C ASN A 106 4.13 -1.24 0.06
N PRO A 107 4.46 -0.70 1.26
CA PRO A 107 5.41 0.38 1.39
C PRO A 107 6.84 -0.10 1.17
N PRO A 108 7.80 0.82 0.93
CA PRO A 108 9.20 0.47 0.92
C PRO A 108 9.64 0.01 2.32
N PHE A 109 10.29 -1.17 2.41
CA PHE A 109 10.72 -1.75 3.70
C PHE A 109 12.18 -2.22 3.73
N TYR A 110 12.96 -1.98 2.66
CA TYR A 110 14.38 -2.33 2.66
C TYR A 110 15.19 -1.31 3.47
N HIS A 111 16.01 -1.81 4.39
CA HIS A 111 16.98 -1.01 5.11
C HIS A 111 18.18 -0.64 4.22
N ASN A 112 18.90 0.41 4.60
CA ASN A 112 20.06 0.96 3.91
C ASN A 112 21.26 -0.01 3.77
N ASP A 113 21.22 -1.18 4.39
CA ASP A 113 22.30 -2.19 4.36
C ASP A 113 22.35 -3.00 3.04
N VAL A 114 21.38 -2.84 2.17
CA VAL A 114 21.36 -3.49 0.84
C VAL A 114 22.04 -2.56 -0.16
N ILE A 115 22.82 -3.12 -1.10
CA ILE A 115 23.53 -2.36 -2.14
C ILE A 115 22.59 -1.35 -2.80
N LYS A 116 22.86 -0.06 -2.61
CA LYS A 116 22.01 1.03 -3.11
C LYS A 116 21.99 1.00 -4.62
N SER A 117 20.79 0.96 -5.20
CA SER A 117 20.61 1.15 -6.64
C SER A 117 20.97 2.59 -7.00
N ASP A 118 21.71 2.80 -8.10
CA ASP A 118 22.01 4.13 -8.61
C ASP A 118 20.79 4.87 -9.20
N ASN A 119 19.68 4.17 -9.34
CA ASN A 119 18.41 4.71 -9.83
C ASN A 119 17.61 5.34 -8.67
N GLU A 120 17.44 6.66 -8.67
CA GLU A 120 16.68 7.39 -7.64
C GLU A 120 15.24 6.94 -7.49
N CYS A 121 14.56 6.59 -8.58
CA CYS A 121 13.17 6.08 -8.53
C CYS A 121 13.09 4.75 -7.78
N LEU A 122 14.10 3.89 -7.92
CA LEU A 122 14.18 2.63 -7.20
C LEU A 122 14.53 2.85 -5.72
N LYS A 123 15.33 3.88 -5.41
CA LYS A 123 15.64 4.25 -4.02
C LYS A 123 14.34 4.62 -3.27
N ILE A 124 13.58 5.57 -3.78
CA ILE A 124 12.33 6.03 -3.14
C ILE A 124 11.33 4.87 -2.98
N ALA A 125 11.23 3.98 -3.99
CA ALA A 125 10.28 2.89 -3.98
C ALA A 125 10.68 1.68 -3.10
N ARG A 126 11.93 1.60 -2.65
CA ARG A 126 12.44 0.43 -1.91
C ARG A 126 12.91 0.73 -0.50
N TYR A 127 13.39 1.94 -0.23
CA TYR A 127 14.04 2.22 1.04
C TYR A 127 13.12 2.96 2.02
N ASN A 128 13.21 2.56 3.28
CA ASN A 128 12.40 3.06 4.39
C ASN A 128 12.60 4.57 4.67
N ASP A 129 13.69 5.18 4.17
CA ASP A 129 13.96 6.60 4.35
C ASP A 129 12.87 7.51 3.75
N SER A 130 12.09 7.01 2.78
CA SER A 130 11.01 7.76 2.14
C SER A 130 9.69 7.75 2.92
N LEU A 131 9.50 6.78 3.83
CA LEU A 131 8.34 6.66 4.69
C LEU A 131 8.69 5.85 5.95
N PRO A 132 9.22 6.48 7.00
CA PRO A 132 9.55 5.79 8.24
C PRO A 132 8.35 5.06 8.85
N LEU A 133 8.57 3.84 9.34
CA LEU A 133 7.51 2.95 9.83
C LEU A 133 6.62 3.62 10.88
N GLU A 134 7.21 4.35 11.82
CA GLU A 134 6.45 5.03 12.87
C GLU A 134 5.54 6.14 12.29
N ILE A 135 6.05 6.94 11.35
CA ILE A 135 5.27 7.99 10.67
C ILE A 135 4.13 7.35 9.88
N PHE A 136 4.41 6.27 9.16
CA PHE A 136 3.43 5.53 8.38
C PHE A 136 2.27 5.04 9.26
N ILE A 137 2.54 4.33 10.35
CA ILE A 137 1.52 3.81 11.26
C ILE A 137 0.78 4.94 11.98
N LYS A 138 1.53 5.94 12.51
CA LYS A 138 0.97 7.09 13.20
C LYS A 138 -0.02 7.84 12.33
N LYS A 139 0.39 8.24 11.12
CA LYS A 139 -0.47 9.00 10.22
C LYS A 139 -1.67 8.20 9.77
N THR A 140 -1.51 6.92 9.46
CA THR A 140 -2.64 6.05 9.12
C THR A 140 -3.66 6.02 10.25
N SER A 141 -3.24 6.00 11.52
CA SER A 141 -4.18 6.02 12.65
C SER A 141 -5.02 7.30 12.74
N THR A 142 -4.51 8.43 12.23
CA THR A 142 -5.24 9.71 12.26
C THR A 142 -6.26 9.86 11.14
N ILE A 143 -6.06 9.19 10.02
CA ILE A 143 -6.91 9.29 8.83
C ILE A 143 -7.87 8.12 8.65
N LEU A 144 -7.68 7.04 9.40
CA LEU A 144 -8.58 5.88 9.36
C LEU A 144 -9.84 6.17 10.16
N ASN A 145 -11.00 5.73 9.66
CA ASN A 145 -12.25 5.77 10.40
C ASN A 145 -12.20 4.84 11.62
N SER A 146 -13.08 5.08 12.59
CA SER A 146 -13.34 4.10 13.65
C SER A 146 -13.78 2.78 13.02
N GLU A 147 -13.22 1.66 13.47
CA GLU A 147 -13.42 0.32 12.87
C GLU A 147 -12.86 0.14 11.43
N GLY A 148 -12.18 1.15 10.90
CA GLY A 148 -11.51 1.05 9.60
C GLY A 148 -10.45 -0.04 9.58
N LYS A 149 -10.12 -0.56 8.41
CA LYS A 149 -9.17 -1.66 8.22
C LYS A 149 -7.89 -1.17 7.60
N PHE A 150 -6.77 -1.55 8.18
CA PHE A 150 -5.44 -1.23 7.68
C PHE A 150 -4.68 -2.50 7.31
N PHE A 151 -4.33 -2.64 6.03
CA PHE A 151 -3.60 -3.79 5.49
C PHE A 151 -2.28 -3.33 4.91
N PHE A 152 -1.19 -3.97 5.27
CA PHE A 152 0.11 -3.68 4.68
C PHE A 152 1.03 -4.90 4.68
N CYS A 153 1.98 -4.93 3.76
CA CYS A 153 3.06 -5.89 3.71
C CYS A 153 4.33 -5.24 4.29
N TYR A 154 5.14 -6.00 5.03
CA TYR A 154 6.37 -5.47 5.60
C TYR A 154 7.40 -6.58 5.86
N ASP A 155 8.68 -6.21 6.09
CA ASP A 155 9.73 -7.17 6.42
C ASP A 155 9.46 -7.82 7.79
N VAL A 156 9.43 -9.15 7.82
CA VAL A 156 9.21 -9.94 9.04
C VAL A 156 10.25 -9.68 10.14
N LYS A 157 11.46 -9.24 9.78
CA LYS A 157 12.50 -8.88 10.76
C LYS A 157 12.09 -7.73 11.66
N GLN A 158 11.16 -6.90 11.22
CA GLN A 158 10.65 -5.76 11.98
C GLN A 158 9.35 -6.05 12.74
N ILE A 159 8.93 -7.32 12.81
CA ILE A 159 7.64 -7.68 13.43
C ILE A 159 7.48 -7.14 14.85
N ASN A 160 8.53 -7.16 15.66
CA ASN A 160 8.47 -6.66 17.02
C ASN A 160 8.22 -5.15 17.08
N GLU A 161 8.90 -4.38 16.22
CA GLU A 161 8.68 -2.93 16.09
C GLU A 161 7.28 -2.62 15.62
N ILE A 162 6.81 -3.34 14.58
CA ILE A 162 5.44 -3.21 14.07
C ILE A 162 4.42 -3.40 15.18
N LEU A 163 4.51 -4.48 15.96
CA LEU A 163 3.57 -4.76 17.05
C LEU A 163 3.57 -3.68 18.14
N ILE A 164 4.75 -3.18 18.50
CA ILE A 164 4.89 -2.07 19.45
C ILE A 164 4.20 -0.82 18.94
N LEU A 165 4.43 -0.46 17.68
CA LEU A 165 3.85 0.74 17.06
C LEU A 165 2.34 0.60 16.86
N LEU A 166 1.84 -0.55 16.41
CA LEU A 166 0.41 -0.79 16.31
C LEU A 166 -0.29 -0.61 17.65
N ASN A 167 0.27 -1.15 18.73
CA ASN A 167 -0.27 -0.96 20.08
C ASN A 167 -0.20 0.52 20.52
N LYS A 168 0.93 1.20 20.30
CA LYS A 168 1.14 2.62 20.61
C LYS A 168 0.08 3.51 19.96
N TYR A 169 -0.26 3.23 18.71
CA TYR A 169 -1.25 4.00 17.94
C TYR A 169 -2.65 3.38 17.94
N LYS A 170 -2.94 2.48 18.88
CA LYS A 170 -4.27 1.93 19.19
C LYS A 170 -4.89 1.11 18.06
N PHE A 171 -4.08 0.44 17.26
CA PHE A 171 -4.54 -0.58 16.34
C PHE A 171 -4.70 -1.93 17.05
N ASN A 172 -5.75 -2.68 16.70
CA ASN A 172 -5.91 -4.06 17.08
C ASN A 172 -5.49 -4.97 15.91
N LEU A 173 -4.55 -5.87 16.16
CA LEU A 173 -4.14 -6.86 15.17
C LEU A 173 -5.25 -7.92 15.02
N GLU A 174 -5.86 -8.00 13.85
CA GLU A 174 -6.94 -8.96 13.56
C GLU A 174 -6.46 -10.16 12.74
N ALA A 175 -5.45 -9.98 11.91
CA ALA A 175 -4.91 -11.03 11.06
C ALA A 175 -3.43 -10.81 10.77
N LEU A 176 -2.67 -11.90 10.68
CA LEU A 176 -1.26 -11.90 10.32
C LEU A 176 -0.97 -13.10 9.43
N GLN A 177 -0.23 -12.89 8.35
CA GLN A 177 0.22 -13.94 7.44
C GLN A 177 1.70 -13.79 7.16
N PHE A 178 2.45 -14.89 7.32
CA PHE A 178 3.85 -14.97 6.90
C PHE A 178 3.92 -15.56 5.49
N VAL A 179 4.79 -14.96 4.66
CA VAL A 179 5.11 -15.46 3.32
C VAL A 179 6.57 -15.89 3.33
N HIS A 180 6.80 -17.14 3.00
CA HIS A 180 8.14 -17.70 2.89
C HIS A 180 8.52 -17.88 1.42
N PRO A 181 9.78 -17.59 1.02
CA PRO A 181 10.26 -17.96 -0.30
C PRO A 181 10.16 -19.48 -0.45
N LYS A 182 9.92 -19.95 -1.67
CA LYS A 182 10.09 -21.39 -1.95
C LYS A 182 11.54 -21.76 -1.70
N ASP A 183 11.77 -22.80 -0.90
CA ASP A 183 13.10 -23.39 -0.82
C ASP A 183 13.53 -23.74 -2.25
N SER A 184 14.62 -23.13 -2.71
CA SER A 184 15.31 -23.59 -3.90
C SER A 184 15.72 -25.02 -3.60
N LYS A 185 15.10 -25.99 -4.24
CA LYS A 185 15.66 -27.34 -4.27
C LYS A 185 16.99 -27.21 -4.99
N ASP A 186 18.09 -27.38 -4.24
CA ASP A 186 19.40 -27.62 -4.81
C ASP A 186 19.37 -28.83 -5.78
#